data_906f0e3cab608681c85dd51cc1373c0a
#
_entry.id   906f0e3cab608681c85dd51cc1373c0a
#
_cell.length_a   1.000
_cell.length_b   1.000
_cell.length_c   1.000
_cell.angle_alpha   90.00
_cell.angle_beta   90.00
_cell.angle_gamma   90.00
#
_symmetry.space_group_name_H-M   'P 1'
#
loop_
_entity.id
_entity.type
_entity.pdbx_description
1 polymer ?
#
loop_
_entity_poly.entity_id
_entity_poly.type
_entity_poly.pdbx_seq_one_letter_code
_entity_poly.pdbx_strand_id
1 'polypeptide(L)'
;MTVTSHVARHGEAPTLFVNGKPLPGLAYITYFEERNHYRDFAEAGYRLFTFATFFGDQTINETTYFHPLSPGIFSVRGQEDYSTFDQSVTDILAACPEAMIFPRVNMSPPAWWEDENPDECNDVGCRQHPERRRLSFASLIFRQQAAEWLHRLIAHVEAQPWRDSICGYQIACGNTEEWFAFDQAGSVGPAARRRFQEEGGNPDDLPAFRRFLSRQVADTIADLAAVVKRETGRRLAVGSFYGYTLETPWWQSGHHALMRLLDCPDLDFLCSPISYMNTRAPGLDWPAMTVLDSVKLHGKAYFAELDTRTHLTRFADECRPNSIEPNTYHYPLWQGPQTPDLSRWVLRQNIARQLTHGYNSWWFDMWGGWFDSPELMQEMRDLLLLAQQHLDDRRRSSRSQVAVILDENAYAELTPDTQPLAMTICYHGRTPLGLAGAPYDIYDVSDFETIQGRYRAFVFLAPAHTPALDQALERCRQWQLPTLCFDATTHTSLNTDTLRDFYRRAGVHLWTDTDDVIYASDTLLAIHAHTAGTKRITLPEPRAIRPLLPAAADLPVSDTLTLTLQAGETRILRLM
;
A
#
# COMPACT_ATOMS: atom_id res chain seq x y z
N MET A 1 9.22 -31.04 1.00
CA MET A 1 8.04 -30.72 1.84
C MET A 1 7.23 -29.70 1.07
N THR A 2 5.93 -29.89 1.00
CA THR A 2 5.05 -28.91 0.34
C THR A 2 5.10 -27.58 1.10
N VAL A 3 5.31 -26.49 0.39
CA VAL A 3 5.39 -25.15 0.98
C VAL A 3 4.08 -24.75 1.65
N THR A 4 4.16 -24.09 2.78
CA THR A 4 3.02 -23.48 3.48
C THR A 4 3.32 -22.03 3.81
N SER A 5 2.31 -21.19 3.76
CA SER A 5 2.42 -19.80 4.22
C SER A 5 1.13 -19.30 4.85
N HIS A 6 1.26 -18.40 5.78
CA HIS A 6 0.13 -17.76 6.44
C HIS A 6 0.59 -16.45 7.11
N VAL A 7 -0.36 -15.62 7.45
CA VAL A 7 -0.11 -14.44 8.29
C VAL A 7 -0.51 -14.76 9.73
N ALA A 8 0.39 -14.42 10.66
CA ALA A 8 0.13 -14.52 12.09
C ALA A 8 0.84 -13.40 12.85
N ARG A 9 0.41 -13.11 14.06
CA ARG A 9 1.14 -12.15 14.91
C ARG A 9 2.48 -12.72 15.34
N HIS A 10 3.54 -11.96 15.07
CA HIS A 10 4.87 -12.18 15.60
C HIS A 10 5.26 -10.98 16.47
N GLY A 11 5.20 -11.16 17.79
CA GLY A 11 5.12 -10.03 18.70
C GLY A 11 3.82 -9.24 18.49
N GLU A 12 3.93 -7.95 18.20
CA GLU A 12 2.78 -7.06 18.03
C GLU A 12 2.37 -6.82 16.56
N ALA A 13 3.17 -7.30 15.59
CA ALA A 13 2.94 -7.06 14.17
C ALA A 13 2.44 -8.31 13.42
N PRO A 14 1.43 -8.21 12.55
CA PRO A 14 1.09 -9.24 11.60
C PRO A 14 2.26 -9.49 10.63
N THR A 15 2.71 -10.72 10.56
CA THR A 15 3.93 -11.12 9.86
C THR A 15 3.65 -12.31 8.96
N LEU A 16 4.26 -12.33 7.78
CA LEU A 16 4.20 -13.48 6.86
C LEU A 16 5.13 -14.58 7.38
N PHE A 17 4.57 -15.79 7.54
CA PHE A 17 5.31 -17.01 7.82
C PHE A 17 5.35 -17.89 6.57
N VAL A 18 6.52 -18.44 6.26
CA VAL A 18 6.69 -19.46 5.23
C VAL A 18 7.38 -20.67 5.86
N ASN A 19 6.79 -21.85 5.69
CA ASN A 19 7.25 -23.09 6.31
C ASN A 19 7.48 -22.95 7.84
N GLY A 20 6.57 -22.22 8.50
CA GLY A 20 6.60 -21.99 9.94
C GLY A 20 7.66 -20.98 10.43
N LYS A 21 8.39 -20.32 9.53
CA LYS A 21 9.37 -19.30 9.87
C LYS A 21 8.87 -17.91 9.49
N PRO A 22 8.96 -16.91 10.39
CA PRO A 22 8.64 -15.54 10.05
C PRO A 22 9.68 -14.98 9.06
N LEU A 23 9.21 -14.21 8.09
CA LEU A 23 10.07 -13.52 7.13
C LEU A 23 10.21 -12.03 7.47
N PRO A 24 11.34 -11.39 7.13
CA PRO A 24 11.52 -9.95 7.32
C PRO A 24 10.57 -9.09 6.46
N GLY A 25 9.79 -9.72 5.56
CA GLY A 25 8.78 -9.07 4.77
C GLY A 25 9.33 -8.04 3.78
N LEU A 26 10.47 -8.34 3.18
CA LEU A 26 11.05 -7.56 2.10
C LEU A 26 11.17 -8.41 0.84
N ALA A 27 10.48 -8.01 -0.23
CA ALA A 27 10.53 -8.67 -1.53
C ALA A 27 11.10 -7.76 -2.61
N TYR A 28 11.29 -8.31 -3.80
CA TYR A 28 11.69 -7.57 -5.01
C TYR A 28 10.76 -7.92 -6.18
N ILE A 29 10.45 -6.90 -7.00
CA ILE A 29 9.67 -7.00 -8.24
C ILE A 29 10.17 -6.00 -9.27
N THR A 30 10.02 -6.35 -10.55
CA THR A 30 10.11 -5.41 -11.69
C THR A 30 8.98 -5.70 -12.69
N TYR A 31 8.58 -4.69 -13.47
CA TYR A 31 7.70 -4.89 -14.63
C TYR A 31 8.49 -5.26 -15.90
N PHE A 32 9.71 -4.78 -16.01
CA PHE A 32 10.56 -5.05 -17.18
C PHE A 32 11.49 -6.22 -16.90
N GLU A 33 10.96 -7.44 -17.08
CA GLU A 33 11.65 -8.69 -16.78
C GLU A 33 13.02 -8.80 -17.48
N GLU A 34 13.18 -8.25 -18.68
CA GLU A 34 14.46 -8.19 -19.41
C GLU A 34 15.50 -7.29 -18.74
N ARG A 35 15.09 -6.52 -17.74
CA ARG A 35 15.93 -5.60 -16.96
C ARG A 35 15.92 -5.94 -15.47
N ASN A 36 15.58 -7.19 -15.12
CA ASN A 36 15.48 -7.64 -13.74
C ASN A 36 16.85 -7.62 -13.02
N HIS A 37 16.81 -7.47 -11.72
CA HIS A 37 17.96 -7.55 -10.80
C HIS A 37 17.80 -8.70 -9.79
N TYR A 38 17.14 -9.79 -10.16
CA TYR A 38 16.90 -10.94 -9.29
C TYR A 38 18.18 -11.46 -8.66
N ARG A 39 19.27 -11.57 -9.44
CA ARG A 39 20.56 -12.04 -8.95
C ARG A 39 21.16 -11.10 -7.92
N ASP A 40 21.17 -9.80 -8.19
CA ASP A 40 21.76 -8.79 -7.30
C ASP A 40 21.03 -8.77 -5.95
N PHE A 41 19.70 -8.83 -5.97
CA PHE A 41 18.90 -8.93 -4.74
C PHE A 41 19.11 -10.27 -4.03
N ALA A 42 19.22 -11.40 -4.74
CA ALA A 42 19.54 -12.70 -4.14
C ALA A 42 20.92 -12.69 -3.46
N GLU A 43 21.93 -12.08 -4.09
CA GLU A 43 23.28 -11.91 -3.52
C GLU A 43 23.29 -10.93 -2.34
N ALA A 44 22.39 -9.93 -2.33
CA ALA A 44 22.15 -9.07 -1.17
C ALA A 44 21.44 -9.79 -0.01
N GLY A 45 20.93 -11.02 -0.22
CA GLY A 45 20.32 -11.85 0.81
C GLY A 45 18.80 -11.98 0.74
N TYR A 46 18.14 -11.31 -0.23
CA TYR A 46 16.69 -11.43 -0.43
C TYR A 46 16.31 -12.85 -0.84
N ARG A 47 15.16 -13.31 -0.35
CA ARG A 47 14.61 -14.65 -0.64
C ARG A 47 13.15 -14.60 -1.04
N LEU A 48 12.51 -13.45 -0.89
CA LEU A 48 11.11 -13.22 -1.26
C LEU A 48 11.06 -12.42 -2.56
N PHE A 49 10.39 -12.97 -3.57
CA PHE A 49 10.27 -12.36 -4.89
C PHE A 49 8.82 -12.37 -5.36
N THR A 50 8.50 -11.46 -6.24
CA THR A 50 7.20 -11.42 -6.93
C THR A 50 7.40 -10.96 -8.36
N PHE A 51 6.48 -11.29 -9.24
CA PHE A 51 6.43 -10.86 -10.63
C PHE A 51 4.97 -10.68 -11.04
N ALA A 52 4.72 -9.87 -12.06
CA ALA A 52 3.38 -9.67 -12.60
C ALA A 52 3.08 -10.66 -13.72
N THR A 53 1.87 -11.22 -13.72
CA THR A 53 1.33 -12.07 -14.79
C THR A 53 -0.08 -11.62 -15.13
N PHE A 54 -0.52 -11.83 -16.36
CA PHE A 54 -1.75 -11.26 -16.90
C PHE A 54 -2.65 -12.34 -17.49
N PHE A 55 -3.95 -12.23 -17.26
CA PHE A 55 -4.93 -13.10 -17.92
C PHE A 55 -5.26 -12.60 -19.32
N GLY A 56 -5.41 -11.30 -19.48
CA GLY A 56 -5.73 -10.66 -20.73
C GLY A 56 -4.56 -9.87 -21.35
N ASP A 57 -4.85 -9.24 -22.46
CA ASP A 57 -3.95 -8.45 -23.29
C ASP A 57 -4.27 -6.93 -23.26
N GLN A 58 -5.07 -6.51 -22.28
CA GLN A 58 -5.47 -5.12 -22.14
C GLN A 58 -4.33 -4.25 -21.61
N THR A 59 -4.40 -2.96 -21.86
CA THR A 59 -3.47 -1.98 -21.30
C THR A 59 -3.52 -2.01 -19.77
N ILE A 60 -2.35 -1.89 -19.14
CA ILE A 60 -2.24 -1.88 -17.68
C ILE A 60 -2.76 -0.57 -17.12
N ASN A 61 -2.42 0.54 -17.74
CA ASN A 61 -2.86 1.86 -17.33
C ASN A 61 -3.52 2.58 -18.51
N GLU A 62 -4.82 2.80 -18.42
CA GLU A 62 -5.60 3.40 -19.49
C GLU A 62 -5.43 4.90 -19.61
N THR A 63 -5.07 5.58 -18.51
CA THR A 63 -4.83 7.02 -18.54
C THR A 63 -3.52 7.37 -19.23
N THR A 64 -2.55 6.46 -19.22
CA THR A 64 -1.22 6.63 -19.82
C THR A 64 -1.00 5.72 -21.02
N TYR A 65 -2.00 4.93 -21.38
CA TYR A 65 -1.93 3.96 -22.46
C TYR A 65 -0.71 3.03 -22.38
N PHE A 66 -0.50 2.48 -21.18
CA PHE A 66 0.60 1.56 -20.95
C PHE A 66 0.28 0.20 -21.54
N HIS A 67 1.04 -0.21 -22.57
CA HIS A 67 0.85 -1.48 -23.26
C HIS A 67 1.02 -2.68 -22.29
N PRO A 68 0.44 -3.85 -22.60
CA PRO A 68 0.67 -5.06 -21.83
C PRO A 68 2.16 -5.34 -21.69
N LEU A 69 2.59 -5.68 -20.48
CA LEU A 69 4.01 -5.95 -20.17
C LEU A 69 4.45 -7.31 -20.72
N SER A 70 3.52 -8.25 -20.77
CA SER A 70 3.70 -9.59 -21.31
C SER A 70 2.41 -10.08 -21.94
N PRO A 71 2.45 -11.08 -22.82
CA PRO A 71 1.25 -11.76 -23.31
C PRO A 71 0.42 -12.32 -22.15
N GLY A 72 -0.90 -12.13 -22.21
CA GLY A 72 -1.81 -12.69 -21.23
C GLY A 72 -2.07 -14.17 -21.48
N ILE A 73 -2.25 -14.94 -20.41
CA ILE A 73 -2.44 -16.41 -20.44
C ILE A 73 -3.65 -16.81 -21.31
N PHE A 74 -4.74 -16.03 -21.25
CA PHE A 74 -6.00 -16.31 -21.96
C PHE A 74 -6.29 -15.31 -23.09
N SER A 75 -5.28 -14.61 -23.60
CA SER A 75 -5.43 -13.58 -24.64
C SER A 75 -6.02 -14.13 -25.94
N VAL A 76 -5.77 -15.39 -26.25
CA VAL A 76 -6.34 -16.07 -27.42
C VAL A 76 -7.48 -16.98 -26.96
N ARG A 77 -8.69 -16.75 -27.50
CA ARG A 77 -9.86 -17.51 -27.14
C ARG A 77 -9.65 -19.02 -27.34
N GLY A 78 -9.91 -19.81 -26.28
CA GLY A 78 -9.78 -21.26 -26.31
C GLY A 78 -8.33 -21.77 -26.27
N GLN A 79 -7.35 -20.89 -26.02
CA GLN A 79 -5.95 -21.27 -25.83
C GLN A 79 -5.47 -20.75 -24.47
N GLU A 80 -4.54 -21.49 -23.89
CA GLU A 80 -3.88 -21.15 -22.63
C GLU A 80 -2.38 -21.16 -22.87
N ASP A 81 -1.71 -20.05 -22.58
CA ASP A 81 -0.26 -19.92 -22.72
C ASP A 81 0.37 -19.52 -21.40
N TYR A 82 0.94 -20.47 -20.68
CA TYR A 82 1.62 -20.28 -19.41
C TYR A 82 3.13 -19.99 -19.57
N SER A 83 3.63 -19.90 -20.80
CA SER A 83 5.08 -19.82 -21.07
C SER A 83 5.76 -18.64 -20.37
N THR A 84 5.12 -17.48 -20.35
CA THR A 84 5.66 -16.27 -19.70
C THR A 84 5.69 -16.45 -18.18
N PHE A 85 4.65 -17.03 -17.59
CA PHE A 85 4.60 -17.34 -16.16
C PHE A 85 5.73 -18.29 -15.77
N ASP A 86 5.87 -19.40 -16.49
CA ASP A 86 6.90 -20.41 -16.24
C ASP A 86 8.31 -19.85 -16.40
N GLN A 87 8.49 -18.97 -17.39
CA GLN A 87 9.78 -18.28 -17.62
C GLN A 87 10.15 -17.38 -16.44
N SER A 88 9.22 -16.52 -15.94
CA SER A 88 9.49 -15.66 -14.80
C SER A 88 9.87 -16.46 -13.55
N VAL A 89 9.17 -17.56 -13.26
CA VAL A 89 9.53 -18.47 -12.15
C VAL A 89 10.93 -19.07 -12.36
N THR A 90 11.23 -19.51 -13.59
CA THR A 90 12.52 -20.13 -13.93
C THR A 90 13.66 -19.13 -13.78
N ASP A 91 13.49 -17.89 -14.22
CA ASP A 91 14.51 -16.84 -14.13
C ASP A 91 14.79 -16.46 -12.67
N ILE A 92 13.74 -16.34 -11.84
CA ILE A 92 13.90 -16.10 -10.40
C ILE A 92 14.67 -17.27 -9.75
N LEU A 93 14.30 -18.51 -10.04
CA LEU A 93 14.96 -19.69 -9.46
C LEU A 93 16.38 -19.89 -9.98
N ALA A 94 16.68 -19.48 -11.21
CA ALA A 94 18.05 -19.48 -11.73
C ALA A 94 18.93 -18.44 -11.00
N ALA A 95 18.36 -17.32 -10.58
CA ALA A 95 19.04 -16.30 -9.80
C ALA A 95 19.12 -16.67 -8.30
N CYS A 96 18.06 -17.28 -7.75
CA CYS A 96 17.93 -17.66 -6.35
C CYS A 96 17.19 -19.00 -6.22
N PRO A 97 17.92 -20.15 -6.16
CA PRO A 97 17.29 -21.47 -6.04
C PRO A 97 16.41 -21.67 -4.79
N GLU A 98 16.62 -20.83 -3.76
CA GLU A 98 15.86 -20.84 -2.50
C GLU A 98 14.73 -19.80 -2.48
N ALA A 99 14.40 -19.19 -3.62
CA ALA A 99 13.40 -18.14 -3.70
C ALA A 99 12.03 -18.65 -3.25
N MET A 100 11.35 -17.81 -2.47
CA MET A 100 9.92 -17.91 -2.18
C MET A 100 9.21 -16.87 -3.04
N ILE A 101 8.23 -17.30 -3.82
CA ILE A 101 7.61 -16.46 -4.84
C ILE A 101 6.11 -16.33 -4.56
N PHE A 102 5.57 -15.12 -4.64
CA PHE A 102 4.14 -14.88 -4.66
C PHE A 102 3.77 -14.07 -5.92
N PRO A 103 3.31 -14.72 -7.01
CA PRO A 103 2.98 -14.03 -8.24
C PRO A 103 1.84 -13.04 -8.02
N ARG A 104 1.97 -11.85 -8.66
CA ARG A 104 0.89 -10.89 -8.84
C ARG A 104 0.10 -11.27 -10.07
N VAL A 105 -1.14 -11.72 -9.88
CA VAL A 105 -2.00 -12.24 -10.95
C VAL A 105 -3.02 -11.19 -11.33
N ASN A 106 -2.80 -10.48 -12.43
CA ASN A 106 -3.77 -9.54 -12.99
C ASN A 106 -4.84 -10.30 -13.79
N MET A 107 -6.03 -10.35 -13.23
CA MET A 107 -7.16 -11.09 -13.80
C MET A 107 -8.06 -10.24 -14.70
N SER A 108 -7.58 -9.06 -15.15
CA SER A 108 -8.32 -8.29 -16.16
C SER A 108 -8.59 -9.15 -17.39
N PRO A 109 -9.85 -9.19 -17.86
CA PRO A 109 -10.22 -10.06 -18.97
C PRO A 109 -9.54 -9.65 -20.27
N PRO A 110 -9.33 -10.58 -21.20
CA PRO A 110 -8.88 -10.25 -22.55
C PRO A 110 -9.95 -9.48 -23.33
N ALA A 111 -9.53 -8.73 -24.35
CA ALA A 111 -10.42 -7.93 -25.19
C ALA A 111 -11.58 -8.72 -25.76
N TRP A 112 -11.34 -9.96 -26.21
CA TRP A 112 -12.39 -10.80 -26.77
C TRP A 112 -13.53 -11.08 -25.77
N TRP A 113 -13.23 -11.17 -24.46
CA TRP A 113 -14.24 -11.40 -23.44
C TRP A 113 -15.13 -10.14 -23.25
N GLU A 114 -14.54 -8.96 -23.22
CA GLU A 114 -15.27 -7.69 -23.11
C GLU A 114 -16.15 -7.46 -24.34
N ASP A 115 -15.65 -7.79 -25.54
CA ASP A 115 -16.41 -7.69 -26.80
C ASP A 115 -17.62 -8.66 -26.84
N GLU A 116 -17.49 -9.84 -26.23
CA GLU A 116 -18.57 -10.82 -26.15
C GLU A 116 -19.56 -10.56 -25.02
N ASN A 117 -19.19 -9.74 -24.03
CA ASN A 117 -19.98 -9.45 -22.84
C ASN A 117 -20.17 -7.95 -22.60
N PRO A 118 -20.65 -7.17 -23.59
CA PRO A 118 -20.75 -5.71 -23.47
C PRO A 118 -21.68 -5.26 -22.33
N ASP A 119 -22.70 -6.06 -21.97
CA ASP A 119 -23.63 -5.79 -20.86
C ASP A 119 -23.02 -6.05 -19.48
N GLU A 120 -21.83 -6.63 -19.42
CA GLU A 120 -21.04 -6.89 -18.22
C GLU A 120 -19.91 -5.86 -18.02
N CYS A 121 -19.86 -4.87 -18.90
CA CYS A 121 -18.89 -3.79 -18.89
C CYS A 121 -19.49 -2.46 -18.41
N ASN A 122 -18.64 -1.48 -18.12
CA ASN A 122 -19.02 -0.10 -17.86
C ASN A 122 -19.54 0.57 -19.15
N ASP A 123 -20.38 1.59 -19.03
CA ASP A 123 -20.98 2.27 -20.20
C ASP A 123 -19.96 3.06 -21.02
N VAL A 124 -18.95 3.62 -20.36
CA VAL A 124 -17.95 4.49 -20.97
C VAL A 124 -16.58 4.01 -20.54
N GLY A 125 -15.63 4.06 -21.47
CA GLY A 125 -14.21 3.84 -21.18
C GLY A 125 -13.61 5.00 -20.37
N CYS A 126 -12.30 4.96 -20.17
CA CYS A 126 -11.59 6.03 -19.49
C CYS A 126 -11.67 7.34 -20.31
N ARG A 127 -11.37 8.47 -19.65
CA ARG A 127 -11.49 9.80 -20.27
C ARG A 127 -10.67 9.95 -21.56
N GLN A 128 -9.52 9.27 -21.63
CA GLN A 128 -8.62 9.28 -22.79
C GLN A 128 -9.06 8.28 -23.88
N HIS A 129 -9.77 7.21 -23.49
CA HIS A 129 -10.20 6.13 -24.37
C HIS A 129 -11.68 5.81 -24.15
N PRO A 130 -12.58 6.75 -24.46
CA PRO A 130 -14.01 6.59 -24.20
C PRO A 130 -14.67 5.48 -25.05
N GLU A 131 -14.02 5.05 -26.12
CA GLU A 131 -14.45 3.94 -26.98
C GLU A 131 -14.19 2.55 -26.34
N ARG A 132 -13.31 2.47 -25.33
CA ARG A 132 -13.00 1.21 -24.65
C ARG A 132 -13.90 1.00 -23.46
N ARG A 133 -14.76 0.02 -23.56
CA ARG A 133 -15.54 -0.47 -22.42
C ARG A 133 -14.68 -1.46 -21.63
N ARG A 134 -14.67 -1.31 -20.33
CA ARG A 134 -13.94 -2.21 -19.44
C ARG A 134 -14.92 -2.91 -18.52
N LEU A 135 -14.52 -4.09 -18.05
CA LEU A 135 -15.33 -4.90 -17.16
C LEU A 135 -15.91 -4.09 -15.99
N SER A 136 -17.14 -4.45 -15.57
CA SER A 136 -17.73 -4.00 -14.30
C SER A 136 -17.46 -5.03 -13.20
N PHE A 137 -16.92 -4.60 -12.05
CA PHE A 137 -16.74 -5.50 -10.89
C PHE A 137 -18.06 -5.98 -10.28
N ALA A 138 -19.20 -5.42 -10.68
CA ALA A 138 -20.53 -5.92 -10.34
C ALA A 138 -20.97 -7.12 -11.20
N SER A 139 -20.20 -7.48 -12.24
CA SER A 139 -20.50 -8.63 -13.11
C SER A 139 -20.25 -9.96 -12.39
N LEU A 140 -21.31 -10.73 -12.19
CA LEU A 140 -21.18 -12.10 -11.68
C LEU A 140 -20.64 -13.07 -12.74
N ILE A 141 -20.88 -12.79 -14.03
CA ILE A 141 -20.33 -13.57 -15.14
C ILE A 141 -18.81 -13.43 -15.16
N PHE A 142 -18.30 -12.20 -14.99
CA PHE A 142 -16.86 -11.99 -14.87
C PHE A 142 -16.26 -12.72 -13.66
N ARG A 143 -16.87 -12.59 -12.47
CA ARG A 143 -16.37 -13.27 -11.27
C ARG A 143 -16.26 -14.78 -11.46
N GLN A 144 -17.27 -15.38 -12.08
CA GLN A 144 -17.27 -16.81 -12.38
C GLN A 144 -16.16 -17.18 -13.38
N GLN A 145 -15.99 -16.38 -14.43
CA GLN A 145 -14.95 -16.60 -15.43
C GLN A 145 -13.55 -16.44 -14.86
N ALA A 146 -13.33 -15.37 -14.08
CA ALA A 146 -12.05 -15.13 -13.42
C ALA A 146 -11.71 -16.26 -12.41
N ALA A 147 -12.71 -16.74 -11.68
CA ALA A 147 -12.56 -17.88 -10.78
C ALA A 147 -12.13 -19.16 -11.51
N GLU A 148 -12.69 -19.43 -12.69
CA GLU A 148 -12.30 -20.57 -13.51
C GLU A 148 -10.88 -20.42 -14.07
N TRP A 149 -10.53 -19.24 -14.59
CA TRP A 149 -9.17 -18.99 -15.07
C TRP A 149 -8.14 -19.10 -13.95
N LEU A 150 -8.45 -18.56 -12.77
CA LEU A 150 -7.58 -18.67 -11.59
C LEU A 150 -7.42 -20.13 -11.13
N HIS A 151 -8.49 -20.91 -11.15
CA HIS A 151 -8.43 -22.37 -10.91
C HIS A 151 -7.45 -23.05 -11.88
N ARG A 152 -7.55 -22.77 -13.19
CA ARG A 152 -6.65 -23.35 -14.21
C ARG A 152 -5.20 -22.95 -14.00
N LEU A 153 -4.92 -21.68 -13.70
CA LEU A 153 -3.56 -21.23 -13.37
C LEU A 153 -3.01 -22.00 -12.16
N ILE A 154 -3.79 -22.10 -11.08
CA ILE A 154 -3.33 -22.81 -9.87
C ILE A 154 -3.12 -24.30 -10.17
N ALA A 155 -3.99 -24.93 -10.94
CA ALA A 155 -3.83 -26.33 -11.37
C ALA A 155 -2.55 -26.53 -12.19
N HIS A 156 -2.24 -25.59 -13.10
CA HIS A 156 -0.97 -25.59 -13.83
C HIS A 156 0.23 -25.50 -12.89
N VAL A 157 0.22 -24.55 -11.94
CA VAL A 157 1.29 -24.35 -10.95
C VAL A 157 1.49 -25.60 -10.09
N GLU A 158 0.41 -26.21 -9.60
CA GLU A 158 0.49 -27.42 -8.75
C GLU A 158 1.05 -28.66 -9.50
N ALA A 159 0.98 -28.66 -10.82
CA ALA A 159 1.57 -29.72 -11.65
C ALA A 159 3.07 -29.52 -11.92
N GLN A 160 3.64 -28.36 -11.62
CA GLN A 160 5.02 -28.04 -11.95
C GLN A 160 6.03 -28.56 -10.91
N PRO A 161 7.26 -28.89 -11.34
CA PRO A 161 8.31 -29.34 -10.41
C PRO A 161 8.74 -28.25 -9.43
N TRP A 162 8.57 -26.99 -9.75
CA TRP A 162 8.92 -25.82 -8.92
C TRP A 162 7.76 -25.31 -8.05
N ARG A 163 6.61 -26.00 -7.99
CA ARG A 163 5.43 -25.57 -7.21
C ARG A 163 5.73 -25.20 -5.75
N ASP A 164 6.72 -25.85 -5.15
CA ASP A 164 7.11 -25.63 -3.76
C ASP A 164 7.90 -24.31 -3.55
N SER A 165 8.20 -23.56 -4.61
CA SER A 165 8.69 -22.18 -4.54
C SER A 165 7.56 -21.14 -4.47
N ILE A 166 6.33 -21.48 -4.86
CA ILE A 166 5.19 -20.56 -4.80
C ILE A 166 4.63 -20.56 -3.38
N CYS A 167 4.86 -19.45 -2.67
CA CYS A 167 4.48 -19.32 -1.26
C CYS A 167 3.21 -18.47 -1.04
N GLY A 168 2.55 -18.00 -2.08
CA GLY A 168 1.32 -17.22 -1.96
C GLY A 168 0.89 -16.66 -3.30
N TYR A 169 -0.21 -15.93 -3.31
CA TYR A 169 -0.73 -15.25 -4.49
C TYR A 169 -1.17 -13.83 -4.11
N GLN A 170 -0.82 -12.85 -4.94
CA GLN A 170 -1.40 -11.52 -4.92
C GLN A 170 -2.41 -11.43 -6.06
N ILE A 171 -3.69 -11.39 -5.74
CA ILE A 171 -4.75 -11.24 -6.73
C ILE A 171 -4.92 -9.76 -7.08
N ALA A 172 -5.01 -9.47 -8.37
CA ALA A 172 -5.03 -8.11 -8.92
C ALA A 172 -5.99 -8.05 -10.11
N CYS A 173 -6.51 -6.89 -10.43
CA CYS A 173 -7.36 -6.65 -11.60
C CYS A 173 -7.54 -5.15 -11.84
N GLY A 174 -8.05 -4.81 -13.01
CA GLY A 174 -8.38 -3.42 -13.35
C GLY A 174 -7.15 -2.57 -13.65
N ASN A 175 -7.34 -1.26 -13.60
CA ASN A 175 -6.29 -0.31 -13.93
C ASN A 175 -5.13 -0.40 -12.95
N THR A 176 -3.93 -0.33 -13.49
CA THR A 176 -2.69 -0.46 -12.72
C THR A 176 -2.63 -1.69 -11.81
N GLU A 177 -3.50 -2.71 -12.07
CA GLU A 177 -3.63 -3.94 -11.26
C GLU A 177 -4.24 -3.73 -9.87
N GLU A 178 -4.79 -2.53 -9.62
CA GLU A 178 -5.12 -2.04 -8.28
C GLU A 178 -6.62 -1.98 -7.99
N TRP A 179 -7.46 -2.70 -8.74
CA TRP A 179 -8.91 -2.81 -8.55
C TRP A 179 -9.69 -1.49 -8.67
N PHE A 180 -9.14 -0.49 -9.36
CA PHE A 180 -9.90 0.73 -9.61
C PHE A 180 -11.13 0.46 -10.47
N ALA A 181 -12.27 0.93 -10.00
CA ALA A 181 -13.56 0.66 -10.62
C ALA A 181 -13.82 1.45 -11.92
N PHE A 182 -12.87 2.28 -12.36
CA PHE A 182 -12.93 3.06 -13.59
C PHE A 182 -14.28 3.63 -13.97
N ASP A 183 -14.76 4.50 -13.16
CA ASP A 183 -15.80 5.38 -13.60
C ASP A 183 -15.42 6.84 -13.35
N GLN A 184 -14.39 7.30 -14.03
CA GLN A 184 -14.00 8.71 -13.95
C GLN A 184 -15.05 9.66 -14.52
N ALA A 185 -16.00 9.13 -15.30
CA ALA A 185 -17.09 9.91 -15.88
C ALA A 185 -18.39 9.84 -15.07
N GLY A 186 -18.41 9.08 -13.94
CA GLY A 186 -19.63 8.86 -13.16
C GLY A 186 -20.63 7.92 -13.84
N SER A 187 -20.21 7.22 -14.90
CA SER A 187 -21.04 6.27 -15.64
C SER A 187 -20.74 4.85 -15.17
N VAL A 188 -21.73 4.20 -14.65
CA VAL A 188 -21.67 2.78 -14.27
C VAL A 188 -22.47 1.97 -15.26
N GLY A 189 -21.91 0.85 -15.69
CA GLY A 189 -22.52 0.02 -16.71
C GLY A 189 -23.82 -0.66 -16.31
N PRO A 190 -24.46 -1.34 -17.26
CA PRO A 190 -25.73 -2.01 -17.04
C PRO A 190 -25.64 -3.11 -15.98
N ALA A 191 -24.49 -3.80 -15.87
CA ALA A 191 -24.28 -4.83 -14.85
C ALA A 191 -24.44 -4.29 -13.43
N ALA A 192 -23.81 -3.15 -13.12
CA ALA A 192 -23.88 -2.55 -11.79
C ALA A 192 -25.30 -2.07 -11.44
N ARG A 193 -26.00 -1.42 -12.38
CA ARG A 193 -27.40 -0.97 -12.18
C ARG A 193 -28.34 -2.16 -11.98
N ARG A 194 -28.27 -3.16 -12.84
CA ARG A 194 -29.06 -4.38 -12.75
C ARG A 194 -28.84 -5.08 -11.41
N ARG A 195 -27.59 -5.30 -11.03
CA ARG A 195 -27.25 -5.98 -9.79
C ARG A 195 -27.74 -5.22 -8.54
N PHE A 196 -27.60 -3.89 -8.52
CA PHE A 196 -28.09 -3.10 -7.40
C PHE A 196 -29.61 -3.13 -7.27
N GLN A 197 -30.34 -3.11 -8.41
CA GLN A 197 -31.80 -3.24 -8.44
C GLN A 197 -32.26 -4.64 -8.00
N GLU A 198 -31.55 -5.70 -8.39
CA GLU A 198 -31.83 -7.07 -7.94
C GLU A 198 -31.68 -7.23 -6.43
N GLU A 199 -30.78 -6.45 -5.82
CA GLU A 199 -30.61 -6.39 -4.34
C GLU A 199 -31.65 -5.45 -3.69
N GLY A 200 -32.60 -4.90 -4.43
CA GLY A 200 -33.65 -4.00 -3.94
C GLY A 200 -33.21 -2.54 -3.81
N GLY A 201 -32.02 -2.19 -4.34
CA GLY A 201 -31.51 -0.82 -4.33
C GLY A 201 -32.14 0.06 -5.42
N ASN A 202 -32.15 1.38 -5.18
CA ASN A 202 -32.51 2.37 -6.17
C ASN A 202 -31.27 3.12 -6.66
N PRO A 203 -30.86 3.01 -7.95
CA PRO A 203 -29.68 3.71 -8.47
C PRO A 203 -29.72 5.24 -8.38
N ASP A 204 -30.88 5.83 -8.15
CA ASP A 204 -31.04 7.28 -7.91
C ASP A 204 -30.66 7.69 -6.49
N ASP A 205 -30.59 6.73 -5.54
CA ASP A 205 -29.96 6.92 -4.23
C ASP A 205 -28.43 6.82 -4.39
N LEU A 206 -27.83 7.94 -4.77
CA LEU A 206 -26.41 7.99 -5.10
C LEU A 206 -25.48 7.52 -3.96
N PRO A 207 -25.66 7.95 -2.70
CA PRO A 207 -24.82 7.44 -1.62
C PRO A 207 -24.89 5.92 -1.45
N ALA A 208 -26.10 5.35 -1.48
CA ALA A 208 -26.28 3.90 -1.38
C ALA A 208 -25.66 3.17 -2.58
N PHE A 209 -25.83 3.71 -3.78
CA PHE A 209 -25.24 3.13 -4.99
C PHE A 209 -23.72 3.18 -4.99
N ARG A 210 -23.11 4.27 -4.54
CA ARG A 210 -21.64 4.42 -4.42
C ARG A 210 -21.05 3.42 -3.42
N ARG A 211 -21.71 3.24 -2.26
CA ARG A 211 -21.31 2.19 -1.31
C ARG A 211 -21.43 0.80 -1.89
N PHE A 212 -22.50 0.55 -2.67
CA PHE A 212 -22.67 -0.70 -3.40
C PHE A 212 -21.51 -0.95 -4.37
N LEU A 213 -21.08 0.04 -5.15
CA LEU A 213 -19.98 -0.13 -6.11
C LEU A 213 -18.67 -0.54 -5.43
N SER A 214 -18.28 0.13 -4.35
CA SER A 214 -17.08 -0.26 -3.57
C SER A 214 -17.23 -1.66 -2.97
N ARG A 215 -18.42 -2.02 -2.48
CA ARG A 215 -18.72 -3.36 -1.98
C ARG A 215 -18.56 -4.42 -3.08
N GLN A 216 -18.96 -4.15 -4.33
CA GLN A 216 -18.81 -5.10 -5.43
C GLN A 216 -17.33 -5.38 -5.74
N VAL A 217 -16.45 -4.39 -5.64
CA VAL A 217 -15.00 -4.60 -5.76
C VAL A 217 -14.51 -5.50 -4.64
N ALA A 218 -14.82 -5.17 -3.39
CA ALA A 218 -14.41 -5.96 -2.23
C ALA A 218 -14.94 -7.40 -2.28
N ASP A 219 -16.19 -7.60 -2.67
CA ASP A 219 -16.79 -8.93 -2.83
C ASP A 219 -16.09 -9.75 -3.93
N THR A 220 -15.70 -9.11 -5.03
CA THR A 220 -14.94 -9.79 -6.10
C THR A 220 -13.58 -10.25 -5.60
N ILE A 221 -12.88 -9.41 -4.84
CA ILE A 221 -11.60 -9.78 -4.21
C ILE A 221 -11.79 -10.95 -3.24
N ALA A 222 -12.81 -10.89 -2.38
CA ALA A 222 -13.08 -11.96 -1.40
C ALA A 222 -13.42 -13.30 -2.08
N ASP A 223 -14.26 -13.27 -3.12
CA ASP A 223 -14.64 -14.48 -3.88
C ASP A 223 -13.41 -15.13 -4.55
N LEU A 224 -12.53 -14.32 -5.14
CA LEU A 224 -11.32 -14.80 -5.80
C LEU A 224 -10.25 -15.25 -4.80
N ALA A 225 -10.14 -14.61 -3.65
CA ALA A 225 -9.29 -15.07 -2.55
C ALA A 225 -9.74 -16.47 -2.06
N ALA A 226 -11.06 -16.68 -1.94
CA ALA A 226 -11.63 -17.97 -1.59
C ALA A 226 -11.28 -19.07 -2.61
N VAL A 227 -11.20 -18.73 -3.91
CA VAL A 227 -10.73 -19.66 -4.95
C VAL A 227 -9.30 -20.10 -4.65
N VAL A 228 -8.37 -19.18 -4.43
CA VAL A 228 -6.98 -19.53 -4.11
C VAL A 228 -6.91 -20.43 -2.87
N LYS A 229 -7.64 -20.07 -1.81
CA LYS A 229 -7.67 -20.88 -0.57
C LYS A 229 -8.20 -22.29 -0.81
N ARG A 230 -9.26 -22.44 -1.60
CA ARG A 230 -9.84 -23.74 -1.94
C ARG A 230 -8.86 -24.59 -2.76
N GLU A 231 -8.31 -24.03 -3.85
CA GLU A 231 -7.45 -24.77 -4.77
C GLU A 231 -6.10 -25.16 -4.13
N THR A 232 -5.61 -24.36 -3.18
CA THR A 232 -4.36 -24.66 -2.45
C THR A 232 -4.58 -25.40 -1.14
N GLY A 233 -5.82 -25.82 -0.82
CA GLY A 233 -6.15 -26.45 0.46
C GLY A 233 -5.83 -25.56 1.66
N ARG A 234 -5.97 -24.23 1.52
CA ARG A 234 -5.68 -23.19 2.51
C ARG A 234 -4.22 -23.12 3.00
N ARG A 235 -3.30 -23.73 2.28
CA ARG A 235 -1.88 -23.79 2.68
C ARG A 235 -1.07 -22.55 2.29
N LEU A 236 -1.59 -21.70 1.37
CA LEU A 236 -0.88 -20.52 0.88
C LEU A 236 -1.57 -19.22 1.28
N ALA A 237 -0.76 -18.19 1.52
CA ALA A 237 -1.22 -16.84 1.79
C ALA A 237 -1.78 -16.18 0.52
N VAL A 238 -2.80 -15.33 0.72
CA VAL A 238 -3.44 -14.57 -0.36
C VAL A 238 -3.48 -13.09 0.02
N GLY A 239 -3.11 -12.24 -0.91
CA GLY A 239 -3.20 -10.79 -0.74
C GLY A 239 -3.77 -10.07 -1.94
N SER A 240 -4.09 -8.81 -1.75
CA SER A 240 -4.64 -7.95 -2.79
C SER A 240 -4.30 -6.49 -2.57
N PHE A 241 -4.20 -5.72 -3.64
CA PHE A 241 -4.32 -4.27 -3.56
C PHE A 241 -5.74 -3.91 -3.16
N TYR A 242 -5.94 -3.06 -2.17
CA TYR A 242 -7.23 -2.44 -1.89
C TYR A 242 -7.15 -1.45 -0.71
N GLY A 243 -8.19 -0.59 -0.60
CA GLY A 243 -8.38 0.26 0.56
C GLY A 243 -7.59 1.56 0.51
N TYR A 244 -7.44 2.17 -0.65
CA TYR A 244 -6.73 3.44 -0.83
C TYR A 244 -7.52 4.65 -0.30
N THR A 245 -8.12 4.48 0.86
CA THR A 245 -9.07 5.41 1.47
C THR A 245 -8.52 6.82 1.66
N LEU A 246 -7.19 6.96 1.77
CA LEU A 246 -6.51 8.24 1.96
C LEU A 246 -5.89 8.81 0.68
N GLU A 247 -5.65 7.96 -0.32
CA GLU A 247 -5.01 8.35 -1.57
C GLU A 247 -6.03 8.72 -2.64
N THR A 248 -7.13 7.99 -2.69
CA THR A 248 -8.20 8.17 -3.67
C THR A 248 -9.50 8.55 -2.98
N PRO A 249 -9.56 9.75 -2.36
CA PRO A 249 -10.71 10.19 -1.57
C PRO A 249 -11.86 10.65 -2.47
N TRP A 250 -12.22 9.83 -3.45
CA TRP A 250 -13.36 10.01 -4.35
C TRP A 250 -14.03 8.66 -4.59
N TRP A 251 -15.35 8.64 -4.55
CA TRP A 251 -16.17 7.42 -4.60
C TRP A 251 -15.94 6.55 -5.84
N GLN A 252 -15.53 7.17 -6.97
CA GLN A 252 -15.31 6.49 -8.25
C GLN A 252 -14.15 5.48 -8.19
N SER A 253 -13.25 5.60 -7.22
CA SER A 253 -12.14 4.66 -7.08
C SER A 253 -12.61 3.23 -6.79
N GLY A 254 -13.72 3.06 -6.08
CA GLY A 254 -14.23 1.76 -5.65
C GLY A 254 -13.50 1.18 -4.44
N HIS A 255 -12.65 1.96 -3.74
CA HIS A 255 -11.79 1.50 -2.64
C HIS A 255 -12.36 1.69 -1.23
N HIS A 256 -13.65 2.01 -1.10
CA HIS A 256 -14.29 2.40 0.16
C HIS A 256 -15.21 1.31 0.72
N ALA A 257 -14.70 0.08 0.79
CA ALA A 257 -15.30 -1.04 1.51
C ALA A 257 -14.18 -1.92 2.13
N LEU A 258 -13.15 -1.26 2.66
CA LEU A 258 -11.97 -1.93 3.24
C LEU A 258 -12.34 -2.80 4.44
N MET A 259 -13.19 -2.28 5.34
CA MET A 259 -13.58 -3.00 6.54
C MET A 259 -14.20 -4.36 6.21
N ARG A 260 -14.93 -4.47 5.09
CA ARG A 260 -15.47 -5.75 4.60
C ARG A 260 -14.38 -6.77 4.26
N LEU A 261 -13.25 -6.33 3.71
CA LEU A 261 -12.11 -7.20 3.41
C LEU A 261 -11.30 -7.55 4.67
N LEU A 262 -11.26 -6.66 5.65
CA LEU A 262 -10.60 -6.95 6.93
C LEU A 262 -11.28 -8.12 7.66
N ASP A 263 -12.57 -8.28 7.50
CA ASP A 263 -13.35 -9.41 8.04
C ASP A 263 -13.27 -10.68 7.17
N CYS A 264 -12.71 -10.61 5.96
CA CYS A 264 -12.63 -11.75 5.05
C CYS A 264 -11.61 -12.79 5.54
N PRO A 265 -12.00 -14.05 5.84
CA PRO A 265 -11.10 -15.07 6.36
C PRO A 265 -10.14 -15.64 5.32
N ASP A 266 -10.39 -15.38 4.03
CA ASP A 266 -9.62 -15.91 2.92
C ASP A 266 -8.54 -14.95 2.40
N LEU A 267 -8.52 -13.71 2.90
CA LEU A 267 -7.52 -12.71 2.60
C LEU A 267 -6.53 -12.58 3.77
N ASP A 268 -5.24 -12.76 3.53
CA ASP A 268 -4.20 -12.70 4.57
C ASP A 268 -3.53 -11.34 4.65
N PHE A 269 -3.36 -10.65 3.52
CA PHE A 269 -2.70 -9.36 3.49
C PHE A 269 -3.32 -8.39 2.47
N LEU A 270 -3.14 -7.12 2.74
CA LEU A 270 -3.47 -6.02 1.83
C LEU A 270 -2.19 -5.30 1.41
N CYS A 271 -2.24 -4.62 0.29
CA CYS A 271 -1.12 -3.85 -0.21
C CYS A 271 -1.57 -2.57 -0.93
N SER A 272 -0.67 -1.61 -0.96
CA SER A 272 -0.75 -0.43 -1.80
C SER A 272 0.65 0.15 -2.03
N PRO A 273 0.85 1.00 -3.04
CA PRO A 273 1.99 1.90 -3.03
C PRO A 273 2.01 2.78 -1.78
N ILE A 274 3.17 3.34 -1.45
CA ILE A 274 3.23 4.48 -0.54
C ILE A 274 2.66 5.71 -1.23
N SER A 275 2.14 6.65 -0.45
CA SER A 275 1.47 7.85 -0.99
C SER A 275 2.31 8.61 -2.00
N TYR A 276 1.65 9.11 -3.05
CA TYR A 276 2.25 10.00 -4.05
C TYR A 276 2.24 11.48 -3.65
N MET A 277 1.85 11.77 -2.42
CA MET A 277 1.79 13.14 -1.89
C MET A 277 3.07 13.92 -2.11
N ASN A 278 2.91 15.21 -2.38
CA ASN A 278 4.01 16.17 -2.50
C ASN A 278 5.12 15.66 -3.45
N THR A 279 4.75 14.89 -4.48
CA THR A 279 5.68 14.27 -5.44
C THR A 279 6.76 13.41 -4.80
N ARG A 280 6.52 12.91 -3.57
CA ARG A 280 7.51 12.18 -2.77
C ARG A 280 8.82 12.95 -2.61
N ALA A 281 8.73 14.24 -2.28
CA ALA A 281 9.91 15.06 -2.05
C ALA A 281 10.68 14.57 -0.81
N PRO A 282 12.02 14.45 -0.87
CA PRO A 282 12.83 14.18 0.31
C PRO A 282 12.58 15.23 1.42
N GLY A 283 12.58 14.79 2.66
CA GLY A 283 12.28 15.65 3.83
C GLY A 283 10.79 15.67 4.22
N LEU A 284 9.92 14.99 3.49
CA LEU A 284 8.49 14.86 3.80
C LEU A 284 8.11 13.42 4.15
N ASP A 285 7.01 13.25 4.86
CA ASP A 285 6.46 11.92 5.14
C ASP A 285 5.84 11.31 3.88
N TRP A 286 6.03 10.00 3.71
CA TRP A 286 5.45 9.20 2.63
C TRP A 286 4.55 8.12 3.25
N PRO A 287 3.32 8.49 3.70
CA PRO A 287 2.46 7.60 4.44
C PRO A 287 1.86 6.48 3.58
N ALA A 288 1.27 5.48 4.24
CA ALA A 288 0.43 4.50 3.56
C ALA A 288 -0.80 5.16 2.94
N MET A 289 -1.36 4.55 1.90
CA MET A 289 -2.57 5.01 1.23
C MET A 289 -3.85 4.63 1.98
N THR A 290 -3.74 3.79 3.01
CA THR A 290 -4.85 3.16 3.73
C THR A 290 -4.82 3.49 5.22
N VAL A 291 -5.91 3.14 5.92
CA VAL A 291 -5.98 3.10 7.38
C VAL A 291 -5.18 1.90 7.91
N LEU A 292 -3.87 2.04 7.86
CA LEU A 292 -2.89 0.97 8.13
C LEU A 292 -3.13 0.26 9.45
N ASP A 293 -3.50 1.00 10.49
CA ASP A 293 -3.60 0.44 11.84
C ASP A 293 -4.92 -0.32 12.04
N SER A 294 -5.98 -0.01 11.27
CA SER A 294 -7.14 -0.90 11.14
C SER A 294 -6.75 -2.23 10.49
N VAL A 295 -5.98 -2.21 9.40
CA VAL A 295 -5.50 -3.46 8.75
C VAL A 295 -4.78 -4.35 9.77
N LYS A 296 -3.87 -3.78 10.55
CA LYS A 296 -3.10 -4.49 11.58
C LYS A 296 -3.96 -4.94 12.75
N LEU A 297 -4.95 -4.13 13.17
CA LEU A 297 -5.85 -4.44 14.27
C LEU A 297 -6.65 -5.70 13.98
N HIS A 298 -7.14 -5.86 12.75
CA HIS A 298 -7.85 -7.03 12.26
C HIS A 298 -6.93 -8.23 11.93
N GLY A 299 -5.63 -8.14 12.24
CA GLY A 299 -4.67 -9.24 12.09
C GLY A 299 -4.22 -9.52 10.66
N LYS A 300 -4.52 -8.64 9.71
CA LYS A 300 -4.02 -8.73 8.35
C LYS A 300 -2.62 -8.15 8.26
N ALA A 301 -1.73 -8.77 7.46
CA ALA A 301 -0.48 -8.12 7.11
C ALA A 301 -0.74 -7.01 6.08
N TYR A 302 0.16 -6.05 6.05
CA TYR A 302 0.17 -5.02 5.03
C TYR A 302 1.52 -5.03 4.32
N PHE A 303 1.49 -4.92 3.00
CA PHE A 303 2.69 -4.77 2.18
C PHE A 303 2.66 -3.41 1.47
N ALA A 304 3.63 -2.56 1.77
CA ALA A 304 3.83 -1.34 1.01
C ALA A 304 4.62 -1.64 -0.27
N GLU A 305 4.09 -1.23 -1.41
CA GLU A 305 4.85 -1.22 -2.65
C GLU A 305 5.77 0.00 -2.65
N LEU A 306 7.08 -0.25 -2.61
CA LEU A 306 8.10 0.78 -2.56
C LEU A 306 8.66 1.03 -3.98
N ASP A 307 7.87 1.70 -4.79
CA ASP A 307 8.29 2.22 -6.09
C ASP A 307 9.14 3.50 -5.93
N THR A 308 10.12 3.41 -5.03
CA THR A 308 10.99 4.50 -4.63
C THR A 308 12.08 4.73 -5.64
N ARG A 309 11.99 5.85 -6.34
CA ARG A 309 12.97 6.27 -7.36
C ARG A 309 14.30 6.56 -6.70
N THR A 310 15.37 6.25 -7.42
CA THR A 310 16.75 6.59 -7.06
C THR A 310 17.34 7.54 -8.09
N HIS A 311 18.56 8.02 -7.86
CA HIS A 311 19.29 8.85 -8.82
C HIS A 311 19.63 8.11 -10.15
N LEU A 312 19.40 6.79 -10.19
CA LEU A 312 19.58 5.95 -11.39
C LEU A 312 18.27 5.78 -12.18
N THR A 313 17.16 6.27 -11.66
CA THR A 313 15.85 6.12 -12.31
C THR A 313 15.84 6.82 -13.67
N ARG A 314 15.52 6.05 -14.70
CA ARG A 314 15.25 6.53 -16.05
C ARG A 314 13.74 6.49 -16.32
N PHE A 315 13.27 7.19 -17.33
CA PHE A 315 11.86 7.15 -17.72
C PHE A 315 11.50 5.83 -18.42
N ALA A 316 10.22 5.44 -18.31
CA ALA A 316 9.75 4.17 -18.86
C ALA A 316 9.95 4.04 -20.37
N ASP A 317 9.67 5.10 -21.14
CA ASP A 317 9.85 5.16 -22.59
C ASP A 317 11.31 5.12 -23.02
N GLU A 318 12.25 5.51 -22.16
CA GLU A 318 13.70 5.34 -22.39
C GLU A 318 14.16 3.89 -22.11
N CYS A 319 13.54 3.24 -21.12
CA CYS A 319 13.90 1.87 -20.74
C CYS A 319 13.35 0.83 -21.71
N ARG A 320 12.11 1.02 -22.17
CA ARG A 320 11.43 0.16 -23.15
C ARG A 320 10.69 1.07 -24.17
N PRO A 321 11.32 1.42 -25.29
CA PRO A 321 10.67 2.23 -26.32
C PRO A 321 9.35 1.60 -26.80
N ASN A 322 8.36 2.42 -27.06
CA ASN A 322 7.02 2.04 -27.51
C ASN A 322 6.16 1.26 -26.49
N SER A 323 6.57 1.18 -25.22
CA SER A 323 5.76 0.57 -24.17
C SER A 323 4.71 1.51 -23.62
N ILE A 324 4.89 2.81 -23.79
CA ILE A 324 4.04 3.88 -23.29
C ILE A 324 4.15 5.08 -24.22
N GLU A 325 3.16 5.96 -24.24
CA GLU A 325 3.27 7.20 -25.01
C GLU A 325 4.46 8.04 -24.52
N PRO A 326 5.27 8.58 -25.47
CA PRO A 326 6.43 9.38 -25.12
C PRO A 326 6.08 10.55 -24.18
N ASN A 327 6.95 10.83 -23.22
CA ASN A 327 6.83 11.90 -22.22
C ASN A 327 5.67 11.74 -21.21
N THR A 328 4.98 10.63 -21.18
CA THR A 328 3.84 10.42 -20.28
C THR A 328 4.26 10.50 -18.81
N TYR A 329 5.39 9.93 -18.42
CA TYR A 329 5.91 9.95 -17.04
C TYR A 329 7.07 10.95 -16.84
N HIS A 330 7.18 12.01 -17.66
CA HIS A 330 8.26 13.01 -17.57
C HIS A 330 7.93 14.19 -16.64
N TYR A 331 7.34 13.93 -15.47
CA TYR A 331 7.04 14.97 -14.48
C TYR A 331 7.65 14.61 -13.10
N PRO A 332 7.75 15.57 -12.16
CA PRO A 332 8.58 15.43 -10.95
C PRO A 332 8.36 14.17 -10.11
N LEU A 333 7.14 13.67 -10.03
CA LEU A 333 6.83 12.43 -9.30
C LEU A 333 7.66 11.24 -9.80
N TRP A 334 7.93 11.17 -11.11
CA TRP A 334 8.63 10.04 -11.75
C TRP A 334 10.13 10.24 -11.87
N GLN A 335 10.64 11.36 -11.35
CA GLN A 335 12.06 11.63 -11.28
C GLN A 335 12.62 11.17 -9.92
N GLY A 336 13.79 10.56 -9.94
CA GLY A 336 14.48 10.18 -8.72
C GLY A 336 15.22 11.38 -8.09
N PRO A 337 15.68 11.20 -6.83
CA PRO A 337 16.57 12.16 -6.18
C PRO A 337 17.82 12.43 -7.00
N GLN A 338 18.38 13.64 -6.86
CA GLN A 338 19.50 14.08 -7.70
C GLN A 338 20.86 13.47 -7.32
N THR A 339 20.98 12.87 -6.13
CA THR A 339 22.25 12.37 -5.61
C THR A 339 22.13 10.97 -5.04
N PRO A 340 23.24 10.19 -5.01
CA PRO A 340 23.28 8.90 -4.32
C PRO A 340 22.90 8.98 -2.85
N ASP A 341 23.34 10.03 -2.14
CA ASP A 341 23.01 10.22 -0.73
C ASP A 341 21.51 10.41 -0.49
N LEU A 342 20.86 11.28 -1.26
CA LEU A 342 19.41 11.46 -1.19
C LEU A 342 18.68 10.15 -1.49
N SER A 343 19.14 9.38 -2.48
CA SER A 343 18.57 8.06 -2.79
C SER A 343 18.63 7.13 -1.59
N ARG A 344 19.80 7.00 -0.96
CA ARG A 344 19.97 6.16 0.24
C ARG A 344 19.10 6.65 1.40
N TRP A 345 18.96 7.96 1.58
CA TRP A 345 18.18 8.52 2.68
C TRP A 345 16.67 8.26 2.53
N VAL A 346 16.11 8.36 1.32
CA VAL A 346 14.68 8.02 1.12
C VAL A 346 14.43 6.50 1.24
N LEU A 347 15.37 5.67 0.82
CA LEU A 347 15.28 4.21 1.04
C LEU A 347 15.30 3.87 2.54
N ARG A 348 16.16 4.53 3.33
CA ARG A 348 16.18 4.41 4.80
C ARG A 348 14.88 4.89 5.42
N GLN A 349 14.31 5.99 4.95
CA GLN A 349 13.01 6.49 5.40
C GLN A 349 11.91 5.44 5.23
N ASN A 350 11.84 4.80 4.07
CA ASN A 350 10.83 3.77 3.80
C ASN A 350 10.96 2.60 4.78
N ILE A 351 12.17 2.10 4.98
CA ILE A 351 12.39 0.98 5.92
C ILE A 351 12.18 1.41 7.37
N ALA A 352 12.60 2.62 7.76
CA ALA A 352 12.34 3.13 9.10
C ALA A 352 10.85 3.17 9.40
N ARG A 353 10.03 3.68 8.46
CA ARG A 353 8.57 3.66 8.59
C ARG A 353 8.02 2.24 8.69
N GLN A 354 8.46 1.33 7.81
CA GLN A 354 8.06 -0.07 7.83
C GLN A 354 8.33 -0.72 9.20
N LEU A 355 9.54 -0.61 9.69
CA LEU A 355 9.95 -1.29 10.92
C LEU A 355 9.26 -0.73 12.16
N THR A 356 9.12 0.60 12.25
CA THR A 356 8.48 1.23 13.41
C THR A 356 6.97 1.04 13.46
N HIS A 357 6.31 0.84 12.31
CA HIS A 357 4.87 0.59 12.23
C HIS A 357 4.51 -0.90 12.08
N GLY A 358 5.52 -1.78 11.89
CA GLY A 358 5.32 -3.24 11.86
C GLY A 358 4.52 -3.74 10.65
N TYR A 359 4.89 -3.32 9.46
CA TYR A 359 4.35 -3.83 8.19
C TYR A 359 5.46 -4.40 7.30
N ASN A 360 5.11 -4.88 6.09
CA ASN A 360 6.00 -5.48 5.11
C ASN A 360 6.07 -4.61 3.85
N SER A 361 6.98 -4.91 2.94
CA SER A 361 7.06 -4.22 1.65
C SER A 361 7.77 -5.04 0.58
N TRP A 362 7.74 -4.53 -0.64
CA TRP A 362 8.64 -4.95 -1.71
C TRP A 362 9.23 -3.74 -2.39
N TRP A 363 10.48 -3.89 -2.83
CA TRP A 363 11.13 -2.93 -3.71
C TRP A 363 10.59 -3.12 -5.11
N PHE A 364 9.98 -2.08 -5.64
CA PHE A 364 9.44 -2.10 -6.99
C PHE A 364 10.37 -1.34 -7.93
N ASP A 365 11.25 -2.08 -8.56
CA ASP A 365 12.17 -1.61 -9.62
C ASP A 365 11.40 -1.52 -10.95
N MET A 366 10.41 -0.62 -11.01
CA MET A 366 9.31 -0.65 -11.97
C MET A 366 9.79 -0.77 -13.43
N TRP A 367 10.81 0.02 -13.79
CA TRP A 367 11.39 -0.01 -15.16
C TRP A 367 12.71 -0.77 -15.22
N GLY A 368 13.20 -1.33 -14.16
CA GLY A 368 14.49 -1.97 -14.02
C GLY A 368 15.67 -1.01 -13.98
N GLY A 369 16.66 -1.33 -13.14
CA GLY A 369 17.90 -0.57 -13.01
C GLY A 369 17.88 0.60 -12.03
N TRP A 370 16.83 0.75 -11.22
CA TRP A 370 16.78 1.80 -10.20
C TRP A 370 17.78 1.60 -9.06
N PHE A 371 18.23 0.36 -8.88
CA PHE A 371 19.18 -0.04 -7.84
C PHE A 371 20.54 -0.49 -8.38
N ASP A 372 20.80 -0.30 -9.69
CA ASP A 372 21.98 -0.81 -10.43
C ASP A 372 23.26 -0.01 -10.09
N SER A 373 23.65 -0.05 -8.81
CA SER A 373 24.98 0.39 -8.38
C SER A 373 25.45 -0.40 -7.15
N PRO A 374 26.77 -0.62 -6.98
CA PRO A 374 27.32 -1.30 -5.79
C PRO A 374 26.91 -0.62 -4.49
N GLU A 375 26.85 0.71 -4.46
CA GLU A 375 26.49 1.49 -3.28
C GLU A 375 25.01 1.28 -2.89
N LEU A 376 24.10 1.26 -3.86
CA LEU A 376 22.68 1.00 -3.60
C LEU A 376 22.46 -0.47 -3.22
N MET A 377 23.12 -1.42 -3.87
CA MET A 377 23.01 -2.83 -3.49
C MET A 377 23.61 -3.10 -2.09
N GLN A 378 24.65 -2.36 -1.69
CA GLN A 378 25.12 -2.41 -0.31
C GLN A 378 24.06 -1.84 0.66
N GLU A 379 23.41 -0.72 0.30
CA GLU A 379 22.30 -0.18 1.10
C GLU A 379 21.15 -1.19 1.20
N MET A 380 20.74 -1.85 0.10
CA MET A 380 19.71 -2.89 0.12
C MET A 380 20.05 -4.04 1.08
N ARG A 381 21.32 -4.46 1.11
CA ARG A 381 21.82 -5.49 2.04
C ARG A 381 21.72 -5.02 3.50
N ASP A 382 22.14 -3.79 3.77
CA ASP A 382 22.12 -3.22 5.13
C ASP A 382 20.67 -3.05 5.64
N LEU A 383 19.73 -2.63 4.77
CA LEU A 383 18.33 -2.50 5.10
C LEU A 383 17.66 -3.86 5.36
N LEU A 384 18.00 -4.90 4.57
CA LEU A 384 17.52 -6.25 4.81
C LEU A 384 18.06 -6.80 6.14
N LEU A 385 19.35 -6.60 6.42
CA LEU A 385 19.97 -7.03 7.68
C LEU A 385 19.31 -6.36 8.88
N LEU A 386 19.03 -5.06 8.77
CA LEU A 386 18.29 -4.32 9.81
C LEU A 386 16.88 -4.90 10.01
N ALA A 387 16.17 -5.21 8.93
CA ALA A 387 14.83 -5.81 9.01
C ALA A 387 14.87 -7.22 9.64
N GLN A 388 15.87 -8.04 9.30
CA GLN A 388 16.08 -9.35 9.91
C GLN A 388 16.36 -9.24 11.42
N GLN A 389 17.25 -8.34 11.84
CA GLN A 389 17.55 -8.10 13.25
C GLN A 389 16.34 -7.58 14.03
N HIS A 390 15.50 -6.77 13.37
CA HIS A 390 14.30 -6.23 14.00
C HIS A 390 13.16 -7.26 14.05
N LEU A 391 13.17 -8.27 13.21
CA LEU A 391 12.17 -9.34 13.21
C LEU A 391 12.14 -10.08 14.57
N ASP A 392 13.30 -10.24 15.21
CA ASP A 392 13.42 -10.87 16.53
C ASP A 392 12.92 -9.97 17.67
N ASP A 393 12.71 -8.69 17.41
CA ASP A 393 12.17 -7.76 18.38
C ASP A 393 10.65 -7.95 18.53
N ARG A 394 10.21 -8.35 19.71
CA ARG A 394 8.79 -8.62 19.97
C ARG A 394 7.96 -7.36 20.13
N ARG A 395 8.59 -6.21 20.39
CA ARG A 395 7.94 -4.91 20.57
C ARG A 395 8.09 -4.06 19.30
N ARG A 396 7.33 -4.42 18.26
CA ARG A 396 7.38 -3.79 16.95
C ARG A 396 6.19 -2.87 16.66
N SER A 397 5.51 -2.37 17.70
CA SER A 397 4.42 -1.41 17.52
C SER A 397 4.92 0.03 17.56
N SER A 398 4.19 0.90 16.90
CA SER A 398 4.38 2.35 16.96
C SER A 398 4.25 2.86 18.39
N ARG A 399 5.05 3.87 18.74
CA ARG A 399 4.93 4.63 20.01
C ARG A 399 3.98 5.82 19.87
N SER A 400 3.03 5.74 18.97
CA SER A 400 2.03 6.76 18.78
C SER A 400 1.15 6.97 20.02
N GLN A 401 0.89 8.23 20.32
CA GLN A 401 -0.09 8.66 21.33
C GLN A 401 -1.29 9.38 20.68
N VAL A 402 -1.31 9.44 19.36
CA VAL A 402 -2.31 10.10 18.53
C VAL A 402 -2.99 9.07 17.65
N ALA A 403 -4.31 9.01 17.68
CA ALA A 403 -5.11 8.27 16.70
C ALA A 403 -5.74 9.26 15.70
N VAL A 404 -5.52 9.01 14.43
CA VAL A 404 -6.23 9.69 13.34
C VAL A 404 -7.40 8.80 12.92
N ILE A 405 -8.58 9.38 12.83
CA ILE A 405 -9.83 8.66 12.55
C ILE A 405 -10.47 9.21 11.29
N LEU A 406 -10.92 8.31 10.43
CA LEU A 406 -11.76 8.65 9.27
C LEU A 406 -12.88 7.60 9.11
N ASP A 407 -13.85 7.88 8.27
CA ASP A 407 -14.88 6.93 7.86
C ASP A 407 -14.84 6.75 6.35
N GLU A 408 -14.58 5.53 5.89
CA GLU A 408 -14.58 5.22 4.46
C GLU A 408 -15.94 5.49 3.78
N ASN A 409 -17.04 5.45 4.54
CA ASN A 409 -18.38 5.76 4.03
C ASN A 409 -18.59 7.25 3.75
N ALA A 410 -17.78 8.13 4.34
CA ALA A 410 -17.88 9.58 4.12
C ALA A 410 -17.73 9.95 2.63
N TYR A 411 -16.97 9.19 1.88
CA TYR A 411 -16.75 9.46 0.45
C TYR A 411 -17.98 9.21 -0.42
N ALA A 412 -18.88 8.34 0.01
CA ALA A 412 -20.15 8.11 -0.68
C ALA A 412 -21.11 9.32 -0.56
N GLU A 413 -20.99 10.10 0.51
CA GLU A 413 -21.83 11.28 0.79
C GLU A 413 -21.36 12.55 0.06
N LEU A 414 -20.15 12.54 -0.52
CA LEU A 414 -19.58 13.71 -1.18
C LEU A 414 -20.37 14.10 -2.45
N THR A 415 -20.54 15.38 -2.64
CA THR A 415 -21.05 15.99 -3.87
C THR A 415 -19.88 16.52 -4.71
N PRO A 416 -20.09 16.89 -5.99
CA PRO A 416 -19.07 17.55 -6.78
C PRO A 416 -18.46 18.79 -6.10
N ASP A 417 -19.26 19.54 -5.34
CA ASP A 417 -18.82 20.75 -4.63
C ASP A 417 -18.01 20.44 -3.36
N THR A 418 -18.27 19.31 -2.71
CA THR A 418 -17.61 18.92 -1.45
C THR A 418 -16.46 17.93 -1.66
N GLN A 419 -16.35 17.29 -2.81
CA GLN A 419 -15.25 16.36 -3.13
C GLN A 419 -13.86 16.99 -2.98
N PRO A 420 -13.59 18.27 -3.33
CA PRO A 420 -12.30 18.92 -3.08
C PRO A 420 -11.90 18.95 -1.60
N LEU A 421 -12.87 18.95 -0.67
CA LEU A 421 -12.59 18.89 0.77
C LEU A 421 -11.93 17.58 1.17
N ALA A 422 -12.33 16.47 0.56
CA ALA A 422 -11.71 15.18 0.83
C ALA A 422 -10.23 15.15 0.41
N MET A 423 -9.89 15.78 -0.73
CA MET A 423 -8.48 15.98 -1.12
C MET A 423 -7.74 16.84 -0.09
N THR A 424 -8.33 17.95 0.36
CA THR A 424 -7.69 18.85 1.31
C THR A 424 -7.50 18.19 2.68
N ILE A 425 -8.54 17.51 3.20
CA ILE A 425 -8.57 16.96 4.56
C ILE A 425 -7.86 15.62 4.63
N CYS A 426 -8.19 14.66 3.74
CA CYS A 426 -7.71 13.28 3.85
C CYS A 426 -6.40 13.07 3.11
N TYR A 427 -6.24 13.63 1.90
CA TYR A 427 -5.01 13.46 1.13
C TYR A 427 -3.91 14.43 1.61
N HIS A 428 -4.10 15.75 1.46
CA HIS A 428 -3.08 16.73 1.84
C HIS A 428 -2.92 16.91 3.35
N GLY A 429 -3.95 16.63 4.14
CA GLY A 429 -3.92 16.72 5.61
C GLY A 429 -2.90 15.80 6.28
N ARG A 430 -2.43 14.77 5.59
CA ARG A 430 -1.36 13.88 6.09
C ARG A 430 0.00 14.58 6.16
N THR A 431 0.26 15.60 5.35
CA THR A 431 1.53 16.36 5.40
C THR A 431 1.75 17.01 6.77
N PRO A 432 0.85 17.88 7.29
CA PRO A 432 1.05 18.44 8.63
C PRO A 432 1.04 17.38 9.74
N LEU A 433 0.29 16.28 9.60
CA LEU A 433 0.33 15.17 10.56
C LEU A 433 1.72 14.54 10.63
N GLY A 434 2.37 14.28 9.50
CA GLY A 434 3.72 13.72 9.43
C GLY A 434 4.80 14.65 9.96
N LEU A 435 4.59 15.97 9.91
CA LEU A 435 5.55 17.00 10.32
C LEU A 435 5.29 17.55 11.73
N ALA A 436 4.26 17.08 12.43
CA ALA A 436 3.88 17.63 13.74
C ALA A 436 4.82 17.22 14.90
N GLY A 437 5.84 16.40 14.64
CA GLY A 437 6.83 16.00 15.65
C GLY A 437 6.38 14.88 16.59
N ALA A 438 5.24 14.25 16.33
CA ALA A 438 4.76 13.06 17.02
C ALA A 438 4.26 12.01 16.00
N PRO A 439 4.61 10.72 16.15
CA PRO A 439 4.01 9.66 15.35
C PRO A 439 2.50 9.58 15.59
N TYR A 440 1.76 9.11 14.58
CA TYR A 440 0.33 8.85 14.66
C TYR A 440 -0.01 7.49 14.07
N ASP A 441 -1.04 6.86 14.60
CA ASP A 441 -1.68 5.69 14.03
C ASP A 441 -3.00 6.09 13.37
N ILE A 442 -3.47 5.35 12.36
CA ILE A 442 -4.63 5.75 11.58
C ILE A 442 -5.64 4.61 11.44
N TYR A 443 -6.91 4.91 11.74
CA TYR A 443 -7.99 3.93 11.82
C TYR A 443 -9.25 4.37 11.07
N ASP A 444 -10.01 3.40 10.62
CA ASP A 444 -11.42 3.61 10.30
C ASP A 444 -12.24 3.80 11.59
N VAL A 445 -13.29 4.59 11.50
CA VAL A 445 -14.15 4.93 12.64
C VAL A 445 -14.80 3.71 13.28
N SER A 446 -15.02 2.63 12.54
CA SER A 446 -15.59 1.37 13.06
C SER A 446 -14.73 0.72 14.14
N ASP A 447 -13.44 1.04 14.19
CA ASP A 447 -12.52 0.55 15.21
C ASP A 447 -12.46 1.44 16.47
N PHE A 448 -13.13 2.59 16.47
CA PHE A 448 -13.00 3.61 17.51
C PHE A 448 -13.23 3.05 18.92
N GLU A 449 -14.30 2.28 19.12
CA GLU A 449 -14.63 1.68 20.42
C GLU A 449 -13.53 0.73 20.95
N THR A 450 -12.79 0.08 20.06
CA THR A 450 -11.71 -0.84 20.41
C THR A 450 -10.44 -0.12 20.84
N ILE A 451 -10.19 1.07 20.26
CA ILE A 451 -8.91 1.76 20.43
C ILE A 451 -8.95 2.96 21.38
N GLN A 452 -10.12 3.47 21.73
CA GLN A 452 -10.32 4.71 22.47
C GLN A 452 -9.48 4.85 23.75
N GLY A 453 -9.23 3.75 24.47
CA GLY A 453 -8.44 3.75 25.71
C GLY A 453 -6.92 3.72 25.50
N ARG A 454 -6.44 3.71 24.26
CA ARG A 454 -5.01 3.52 23.94
C ARG A 454 -4.29 4.84 23.66
N TYR A 455 -5.01 5.91 23.29
CA TYR A 455 -4.45 7.15 22.78
C TYR A 455 -4.75 8.33 23.71
N ARG A 456 -3.88 9.33 23.68
CA ARG A 456 -4.03 10.59 24.42
C ARG A 456 -4.78 11.65 23.64
N ALA A 457 -4.76 11.56 22.30
CA ALA A 457 -5.38 12.52 21.43
C ALA A 457 -6.01 11.84 20.21
N PHE A 458 -7.12 12.38 19.74
CA PHE A 458 -7.86 11.93 18.56
C PHE A 458 -7.97 13.07 17.55
N VAL A 459 -7.64 12.78 16.31
CA VAL A 459 -7.78 13.71 15.18
C VAL A 459 -8.73 13.10 14.16
N PHE A 460 -9.87 13.72 13.95
CA PHE A 460 -10.86 13.26 12.98
C PHE A 460 -10.68 13.98 11.65
N LEU A 461 -10.61 13.20 10.57
CA LEU A 461 -10.62 13.69 9.19
C LEU A 461 -12.02 13.44 8.61
N ALA A 462 -12.87 14.47 8.61
CA ALA A 462 -14.28 14.38 8.32
C ALA A 462 -14.68 15.22 7.08
N PRO A 463 -14.35 14.77 5.85
CA PRO A 463 -14.74 15.50 4.64
C PRO A 463 -16.27 15.56 4.45
N ALA A 464 -16.97 14.58 4.99
CA ALA A 464 -18.41 14.58 5.20
C ALA A 464 -18.73 13.91 6.54
N HIS A 465 -19.80 14.31 7.19
CA HIS A 465 -20.30 13.69 8.40
C HIS A 465 -21.12 12.46 8.08
N THR A 466 -20.91 11.41 8.88
CA THR A 466 -21.68 10.17 8.85
C THR A 466 -22.21 9.88 10.26
N PRO A 467 -23.26 9.06 10.40
CA PRO A 467 -23.72 8.66 11.73
C PRO A 467 -22.64 8.03 12.61
N ALA A 468 -21.71 7.27 12.02
CA ALA A 468 -20.62 6.65 12.74
C ALA A 468 -19.58 7.67 13.25
N LEU A 469 -19.18 8.63 12.41
CA LEU A 469 -18.29 9.73 12.82
C LEU A 469 -18.92 10.59 13.91
N ASP A 470 -20.20 10.96 13.76
CA ASP A 470 -20.91 11.79 14.73
C ASP A 470 -21.05 11.06 16.07
N GLN A 471 -21.30 9.75 16.06
CA GLN A 471 -21.33 8.94 17.28
C GLN A 471 -19.96 8.89 17.96
N ALA A 472 -18.89 8.70 17.20
CA ALA A 472 -17.52 8.69 17.75
C ALA A 472 -17.15 10.05 18.36
N LEU A 473 -17.47 11.16 17.69
CA LEU A 473 -17.27 12.52 18.20
C LEU A 473 -18.08 12.78 19.47
N GLU A 474 -19.32 12.30 19.55
CA GLU A 474 -20.15 12.40 20.76
C GLU A 474 -19.55 11.57 21.92
N ARG A 475 -19.04 10.37 21.65
CA ARG A 475 -18.29 9.57 22.63
C ARG A 475 -17.06 10.31 23.15
N CYS A 476 -16.28 10.93 22.27
CA CYS A 476 -15.15 11.75 22.71
C CYS A 476 -15.57 12.86 23.67
N ARG A 477 -16.69 13.53 23.41
CA ARG A 477 -17.23 14.57 24.30
C ARG A 477 -17.66 14.01 25.66
N GLN A 478 -18.40 12.89 25.66
CA GLN A 478 -18.87 12.22 26.87
C GLN A 478 -17.71 11.75 27.76
N TRP A 479 -16.65 11.24 27.16
CA TRP A 479 -15.48 10.73 27.90
C TRP A 479 -14.36 11.76 28.07
N GLN A 480 -14.60 13.00 27.65
CA GLN A 480 -13.65 14.11 27.74
C GLN A 480 -12.29 13.80 27.09
N LEU A 481 -12.31 13.02 26.00
CA LEU A 481 -11.10 12.71 25.25
C LEU A 481 -10.62 13.93 24.45
N PRO A 482 -9.33 14.31 24.51
CA PRO A 482 -8.79 15.38 23.71
C PRO A 482 -9.01 15.09 22.21
N THR A 483 -9.73 15.99 21.54
CA THR A 483 -10.20 15.76 20.16
C THR A 483 -10.06 17.02 19.31
N LEU A 484 -9.57 16.85 18.08
CA LEU A 484 -9.68 17.80 16.97
C LEU A 484 -10.48 17.15 15.86
N CYS A 485 -11.37 17.90 15.23
CA CYS A 485 -12.09 17.49 14.03
C CYS A 485 -11.82 18.49 12.91
N PHE A 486 -11.40 17.99 11.76
CA PHE A 486 -11.22 18.77 10.55
C PHE A 486 -12.32 18.42 9.55
N ASP A 487 -13.23 19.34 9.36
CA ASP A 487 -14.40 19.25 8.50
C ASP A 487 -14.48 20.43 7.53
N ALA A 488 -15.63 20.62 6.88
CA ALA A 488 -15.86 21.72 5.95
C ALA A 488 -15.65 23.12 6.56
N THR A 489 -15.79 23.26 7.89
CA THR A 489 -15.67 24.54 8.59
C THR A 489 -14.30 24.78 9.20
N THR A 490 -13.57 23.72 9.51
CA THR A 490 -12.31 23.76 10.29
C THR A 490 -11.05 23.36 9.49
N HIS A 491 -11.22 22.82 8.28
CA HIS A 491 -10.11 22.29 7.47
C HIS A 491 -8.97 23.27 7.20
N THR A 492 -9.25 24.57 7.14
CA THR A 492 -8.22 25.61 6.93
C THR A 492 -7.24 25.75 8.09
N SER A 493 -7.60 25.22 9.26
CA SER A 493 -6.74 25.19 10.46
C SER A 493 -5.87 23.94 10.56
N LEU A 494 -5.96 22.99 9.61
CA LEU A 494 -5.12 21.79 9.58
C LEU A 494 -3.70 22.14 9.13
N ASN A 495 -2.87 22.46 10.11
CA ASN A 495 -1.46 22.76 9.94
C ASN A 495 -0.64 22.26 11.15
N THR A 496 0.69 22.24 11.02
CA THR A 496 1.62 21.73 12.04
C THR A 496 1.52 22.47 13.37
N ASP A 497 1.35 23.79 13.36
CA ASP A 497 1.29 24.59 14.60
C ASP A 497 0.01 24.26 15.39
N THR A 498 -1.13 24.21 14.72
CA THR A 498 -2.41 23.82 15.34
C THR A 498 -2.31 22.40 15.96
N LEU A 499 -1.70 21.45 15.23
CA LEU A 499 -1.52 20.10 15.73
C LEU A 499 -0.58 20.04 16.94
N ARG A 500 0.58 20.73 16.89
CA ARG A 500 1.52 20.79 18.01
C ARG A 500 0.89 21.41 19.27
N ASP A 501 0.17 22.50 19.11
CA ASP A 501 -0.51 23.14 20.22
C ASP A 501 -1.59 22.26 20.83
N PHE A 502 -2.33 21.55 20.00
CA PHE A 502 -3.29 20.56 20.46
C PHE A 502 -2.60 19.40 21.18
N TYR A 503 -1.54 18.83 20.61
CA TYR A 503 -0.78 17.74 21.21
C TYR A 503 -0.20 18.10 22.59
N ARG A 504 0.35 19.32 22.73
CA ARG A 504 0.84 19.81 24.02
C ARG A 504 -0.28 19.88 25.05
N ARG A 505 -1.45 20.43 24.68
CA ARG A 505 -2.62 20.47 25.60
C ARG A 505 -3.16 19.09 25.95
N ALA A 506 -3.08 18.13 25.04
CA ALA A 506 -3.50 16.73 25.26
C ALA A 506 -2.46 15.89 26.03
N GLY A 507 -1.28 16.46 26.34
CA GLY A 507 -0.19 15.73 26.99
C GLY A 507 0.48 14.67 26.11
N VAL A 508 0.40 14.83 24.77
CA VAL A 508 1.12 14.01 23.80
C VAL A 508 2.59 14.38 23.85
N HIS A 509 3.46 13.39 23.84
CA HIS A 509 4.90 13.61 23.76
C HIS A 509 5.31 14.03 22.36
N LEU A 510 5.92 15.22 22.25
CA LEU A 510 6.56 15.71 21.03
C LEU A 510 8.04 15.29 21.04
N TRP A 511 8.43 14.51 20.04
CA TRP A 511 9.82 14.09 19.86
C TRP A 511 10.70 15.21 19.32
N THR A 512 10.11 16.15 18.57
CA THR A 512 10.77 17.35 18.06
C THR A 512 9.78 18.51 17.94
N ASP A 513 10.29 19.73 18.02
CA ASP A 513 9.53 20.97 17.76
C ASP A 513 9.74 21.51 16.33
N THR A 514 10.55 20.83 15.54
CA THR A 514 10.82 21.20 14.14
C THR A 514 9.95 20.37 13.17
N ASP A 515 9.83 20.84 11.93
CA ASP A 515 9.02 20.18 10.88
C ASP A 515 9.75 18.92 10.31
N ASP A 516 10.30 18.09 11.17
CA ASP A 516 10.97 16.87 10.78
C ASP A 516 10.07 15.65 11.00
N VAL A 517 10.23 14.65 10.14
CA VAL A 517 9.44 13.42 10.24
C VAL A 517 10.08 12.49 11.26
N ILE A 518 9.27 12.02 12.20
CA ILE A 518 9.67 11.09 13.26
C ILE A 518 8.93 9.77 13.12
N TYR A 519 9.68 8.67 13.09
CA TYR A 519 9.15 7.32 13.24
C TYR A 519 9.71 6.71 14.53
N ALA A 520 8.86 6.22 15.40
CA ALA A 520 9.29 5.68 16.68
C ALA A 520 8.50 4.42 17.08
N SER A 521 9.23 3.41 17.51
CA SER A 521 8.73 2.23 18.21
C SER A 521 9.43 2.11 19.57
N ASP A 522 9.17 1.01 20.30
CA ASP A 522 9.85 0.75 21.58
C ASP A 522 11.37 0.68 21.47
N THR A 523 11.87 0.27 20.31
CA THR A 523 13.28 -0.10 20.13
C THR A 523 13.97 0.63 18.99
N LEU A 524 13.20 1.31 18.11
CA LEU A 524 13.72 2.08 16.99
C LEU A 524 13.20 3.51 17.02
N LEU A 525 14.09 4.44 16.69
CA LEU A 525 13.80 5.82 16.41
C LEU A 525 14.41 6.18 15.06
N ALA A 526 13.65 6.84 14.19
CA ALA A 526 14.20 7.44 13.00
C ALA A 526 13.75 8.88 12.87
N ILE A 527 14.65 9.73 12.38
CA ILE A 527 14.36 11.09 11.95
C ILE A 527 14.68 11.22 10.48
N HIS A 528 13.75 11.80 9.73
CA HIS A 528 13.96 12.22 8.35
C HIS A 528 13.85 13.75 8.30
N ALA A 529 14.97 14.41 8.03
CA ALA A 529 15.08 15.86 8.20
C ALA A 529 14.41 16.62 7.05
N HIS A 530 13.44 17.47 7.36
CA HIS A 530 12.80 18.35 6.37
C HIS A 530 13.76 19.43 5.87
N THR A 531 14.51 20.02 6.77
CA THR A 531 15.50 21.07 6.47
C THR A 531 16.86 20.71 7.05
N ALA A 532 17.94 21.29 6.47
CA ALA A 532 19.28 21.14 7.04
C ALA A 532 19.41 21.90 8.37
N GLY A 533 20.28 21.41 9.25
CA GLY A 533 20.63 22.07 10.49
C GLY A 533 20.71 21.15 11.70
N THR A 534 20.83 21.76 12.88
CA THR A 534 20.86 21.04 14.15
C THR A 534 19.44 20.71 14.60
N LYS A 535 19.18 19.42 14.82
CA LYS A 535 17.90 18.88 15.26
C LYS A 535 18.01 18.43 16.71
N ARG A 536 17.04 18.84 17.52
CA ARG A 536 16.90 18.37 18.90
C ARG A 536 15.74 17.40 18.98
N ILE A 537 16.01 16.19 19.46
CA ILE A 537 15.02 15.14 19.68
C ILE A 537 14.93 14.91 21.18
N THR A 538 13.72 14.91 21.72
CA THR A 538 13.44 14.61 23.13
C THR A 538 12.82 13.21 23.23
N LEU A 539 13.42 12.34 24.01
CA LEU A 539 12.90 10.99 24.28
C LEU A 539 11.91 11.03 25.45
N PRO A 540 10.92 10.13 25.49
CA PRO A 540 9.99 10.03 26.63
C PRO A 540 10.67 9.69 27.96
N GLU A 541 11.81 9.03 27.90
CA GLU A 541 12.63 8.62 29.06
C GLU A 541 14.12 8.52 28.63
N PRO A 542 15.08 8.65 29.56
CA PRO A 542 16.49 8.47 29.23
C PRO A 542 16.77 7.07 28.71
N ARG A 543 17.46 6.97 27.57
CA ARG A 543 17.87 5.73 26.90
C ARG A 543 19.32 5.79 26.44
N ALA A 544 20.00 4.66 26.43
CA ALA A 544 21.21 4.51 25.62
C ALA A 544 20.81 4.39 24.15
N ILE A 545 21.56 5.02 23.26
CA ILE A 545 21.22 5.10 21.83
C ILE A 545 22.36 4.52 21.01
N ARG A 546 22.01 3.62 20.10
CA ARG A 546 22.96 3.08 19.10
C ARG A 546 22.58 3.55 17.70
N PRO A 547 23.42 4.36 17.03
CA PRO A 547 23.23 4.66 15.62
C PRO A 547 23.38 3.39 14.76
N LEU A 548 22.37 3.10 13.94
CA LEU A 548 22.34 1.93 13.08
C LEU A 548 22.66 2.27 11.63
N LEU A 549 22.02 3.32 11.09
CA LEU A 549 22.23 3.78 9.72
C LEU A 549 22.32 5.31 9.65
N PRO A 550 23.52 5.83 9.36
CA PRO A 550 24.79 5.11 9.31
C PRO A 550 25.23 4.64 10.69
N ALA A 551 25.96 3.53 10.74
CA ALA A 551 26.51 2.99 11.98
C ALA A 551 27.56 3.94 12.58
N ALA A 552 27.51 4.11 13.90
CA ALA A 552 28.48 4.90 14.66
C ALA A 552 28.59 4.37 16.10
N ALA A 553 29.48 4.96 16.89
CA ALA A 553 29.63 4.62 18.30
C ALA A 553 28.34 4.89 19.09
N ASP A 554 28.09 4.06 20.10
CA ASP A 554 26.95 4.23 21.02
C ASP A 554 27.04 5.59 21.72
N LEU A 555 25.88 6.22 21.87
CA LEU A 555 25.75 7.48 22.57
C LEU A 555 25.42 7.24 24.05
N PRO A 556 25.80 8.16 24.94
CA PRO A 556 25.51 8.03 26.37
C PRO A 556 23.99 8.03 26.63
N VAL A 557 23.58 7.49 27.78
CA VAL A 557 22.20 7.54 28.23
C VAL A 557 21.76 8.99 28.37
N SER A 558 20.70 9.36 27.66
CA SER A 558 20.12 10.71 27.66
C SER A 558 18.65 10.67 27.29
N ASP A 559 17.89 11.65 27.73
CA ASP A 559 16.55 11.95 27.25
C ASP A 559 16.53 12.97 26.11
N THR A 560 17.70 13.47 25.73
CA THR A 560 17.82 14.44 24.64
C THR A 560 18.95 14.01 23.70
N LEU A 561 18.66 14.05 22.41
CA LEU A 561 19.61 13.77 21.33
C LEU A 561 19.72 15.02 20.44
N THR A 562 20.93 15.41 20.12
CA THR A 562 21.22 16.49 19.17
C THR A 562 21.96 15.94 17.96
N LEU A 563 21.43 16.16 16.77
CA LEU A 563 22.00 15.72 15.50
C LEU A 563 22.11 16.90 14.53
N THR A 564 23.20 16.98 13.79
CA THR A 564 23.31 17.90 12.65
C THR A 564 23.04 17.11 11.38
N LEU A 565 22.01 17.47 10.64
CA LEU A 565 21.51 16.74 9.47
C LEU A 565 21.42 17.65 8.26
N GLN A 566 21.53 17.04 7.09
CA GLN A 566 21.21 17.68 5.81
C GLN A 566 19.70 17.56 5.52
N ALA A 567 19.18 18.39 4.60
CA ALA A 567 17.81 18.26 4.15
C ALA A 567 17.60 16.89 3.45
N GLY A 568 16.54 16.18 3.79
CA GLY A 568 16.24 14.84 3.30
C GLY A 568 17.08 13.72 3.95
N GLU A 569 17.99 14.03 4.88
CA GLU A 569 18.79 13.00 5.53
C GLU A 569 17.96 12.17 6.52
N THR A 570 18.13 10.83 6.45
CA THR A 570 17.52 9.89 7.38
C THR A 570 18.56 9.27 8.29
N ARG A 571 18.31 9.29 9.59
CA ARG A 571 19.06 8.56 10.62
C ARG A 571 18.16 7.53 11.27
N ILE A 572 18.67 6.30 11.40
CA ILE A 572 17.99 5.21 12.12
C ILE A 572 18.81 4.84 13.35
N LEU A 573 18.16 4.81 14.49
CA LEU A 573 18.76 4.67 15.81
C LEU A 573 18.05 3.53 16.57
N ARG A 574 18.79 2.72 17.32
CA ARG A 574 18.23 1.78 18.29
C ARG A 574 18.16 2.44 19.65
N LEU A 575 17.02 2.33 20.30
CA LEU A 575 16.77 2.68 21.69
C LEU A 575 17.01 1.43 22.56
N MET A 576 17.97 1.52 23.51
CA MET A 576 18.37 0.40 24.37
C MET A 576 17.91 0.59 25.82
#